data_6c9f139d15a43206c7443a42747a87a1
#
_entry.id   6c9f139d15a43206c7443a42747a87a1
#
_cell.length_a   1.000
_cell.length_b   1.000
_cell.length_c   1.000
_cell.angle_alpha   90.00
_cell.angle_beta   90.00
_cell.angle_gamma   90.00
#
_symmetry.space_group_name_H-M   'P 1'
#
loop_
_entity.id
_entity.type
_entity.pdbx_description
1 polymer ?
#
loop_
_entity_poly.entity_id
_entity_poly.type
_entity_poly.pdbx_seq_one_letter_code
_entity_poly.pdbx_strand_id
1 'polypeptide(L)'
;NREDVYCEGIRQISKTDIEYAQKLGFVIKLLAIAEKIEGSSLSVRVHPTLVPSSHPLASVNGVNNAIFVEGEPLGQVMFFGPGAGAGATASAVSSDILNLVSQLISLPESNKQESKYKSKYTISCLDPLLASFHQENCQLAPREELVTRFYARFLTKDQPGVIGKLGTCFGECGVSLESVVQTGFQEKLAEIVVVTHDVTEGSFHKALDKIRNLEAIDSIPSLLRVL
;
A
#
# COMPACT_ATOMS: atom_id res chain seq x y z
N ASN A 1 8.07 4.56 14.09
CA ASN A 1 7.81 6.01 13.94
C ASN A 1 7.22 6.31 12.57
N ARG A 2 6.53 7.47 12.41
CA ARG A 2 5.94 7.88 11.13
C ARG A 2 6.98 8.04 10.02
N GLU A 3 8.17 8.45 10.37
CA GLU A 3 9.28 8.69 9.46
C GLU A 3 9.83 7.39 8.85
N ASP A 4 9.58 6.27 9.51
CA ASP A 4 10.02 4.94 9.05
C ASP A 4 9.04 4.33 8.03
N VAL A 5 7.87 4.95 7.83
CA VAL A 5 6.84 4.47 6.89
C VAL A 5 7.07 5.07 5.53
N TYR A 6 7.27 4.22 4.52
CA TYR A 6 7.31 4.69 3.14
C TYR A 6 5.96 5.26 2.71
N CYS A 7 5.95 6.52 2.27
CA CYS A 7 4.74 7.21 1.85
C CYS A 7 4.91 7.85 0.47
N GLU A 8 4.04 7.48 -0.46
CA GLU A 8 3.93 8.06 -1.79
C GLU A 8 2.50 8.54 -2.04
N GLY A 9 2.35 9.78 -2.53
CA GLY A 9 1.06 10.36 -2.82
C GLY A 9 0.60 10.12 -4.26
N ILE A 10 -0.63 10.53 -4.56
CA ILE A 10 -1.29 10.31 -5.86
C ILE A 10 -1.07 11.44 -6.88
N ARG A 11 -0.28 12.46 -6.56
CA ARG A 11 -0.12 13.66 -7.42
C ARG A 11 0.50 13.37 -8.77
N GLN A 12 1.26 12.28 -8.88
CA GLN A 12 1.94 11.89 -10.12
C GLN A 12 1.08 10.97 -11.01
N ILE A 13 -0.09 10.53 -10.51
CA ILE A 13 -1.00 9.67 -11.27
C ILE A 13 -1.68 10.50 -12.36
N SER A 14 -1.44 10.16 -13.60
CA SER A 14 -2.05 10.81 -14.76
C SER A 14 -3.35 10.11 -15.20
N LYS A 15 -4.15 10.82 -16.01
CA LYS A 15 -5.32 10.22 -16.65
C LYS A 15 -4.94 9.00 -17.52
N THR A 16 -3.82 9.09 -18.19
CA THR A 16 -3.26 8.01 -19.02
C THR A 16 -2.98 6.75 -18.19
N ASP A 17 -2.44 6.89 -16.97
CA ASP A 17 -2.19 5.75 -16.08
C ASP A 17 -3.49 5.05 -15.67
N ILE A 18 -4.54 5.83 -15.41
CA ILE A 18 -5.87 5.28 -15.08
C ILE A 18 -6.45 4.50 -16.26
N GLU A 19 -6.33 5.04 -17.48
CA GLU A 19 -6.82 4.39 -18.71
C GLU A 19 -6.06 3.08 -18.98
N TYR A 20 -4.75 3.06 -18.77
CA TYR A 20 -3.97 1.82 -18.94
C TYR A 20 -4.24 0.81 -17.85
N ALA A 21 -4.37 1.25 -16.61
CA ALA A 21 -4.79 0.36 -15.52
C ALA A 21 -6.09 -0.35 -15.88
N GLN A 22 -7.10 0.38 -16.35
CA GLN A 22 -8.39 -0.19 -16.73
C GLN A 22 -8.27 -1.18 -17.90
N LYS A 23 -7.48 -0.85 -18.94
CA LYS A 23 -7.24 -1.74 -20.08
C LYS A 23 -6.55 -3.04 -19.68
N LEU A 24 -5.71 -3.00 -18.66
CA LEU A 24 -5.00 -4.15 -18.10
C LEU A 24 -5.81 -4.91 -17.03
N GLY A 25 -7.04 -4.49 -16.75
CA GLY A 25 -7.89 -5.14 -15.75
C GLY A 25 -7.63 -4.73 -14.31
N PHE A 26 -7.03 -3.56 -14.09
CA PHE A 26 -6.74 -3.01 -12.77
C PHE A 26 -7.49 -1.70 -12.50
N VAL A 27 -7.57 -1.35 -11.23
CA VAL A 27 -7.93 0.00 -10.76
C VAL A 27 -6.79 0.54 -9.89
N ILE A 28 -6.61 1.86 -9.87
CA ILE A 28 -5.61 2.48 -9.00
C ILE A 28 -6.28 2.87 -7.68
N LYS A 29 -5.73 2.39 -6.56
CA LYS A 29 -6.16 2.75 -5.20
C LYS A 29 -4.97 3.24 -4.39
N LEU A 30 -5.17 4.21 -3.51
CA LEU A 30 -4.20 4.56 -2.48
C LEU A 30 -4.38 3.58 -1.33
N LEU A 31 -3.39 2.74 -1.10
CA LEU A 31 -3.43 1.73 -0.05
C LEU A 31 -2.41 2.04 1.04
N ALA A 32 -2.82 1.84 2.28
CA ALA A 32 -1.93 1.65 3.41
C ALA A 32 -1.81 0.14 3.64
N ILE A 33 -0.62 -0.39 3.55
CA ILE A 33 -0.34 -1.82 3.62
C ILE A 33 0.56 -2.08 4.82
N ALA A 34 0.15 -3.00 5.70
CA ALA A 34 0.97 -3.55 6.76
C ALA A 34 1.04 -5.06 6.56
N GLU A 35 2.24 -5.59 6.43
CA GLU A 35 2.47 -6.98 6.07
C GLU A 35 3.56 -7.57 6.97
N LYS A 36 3.30 -8.76 7.49
CA LYS A 36 4.30 -9.50 8.25
C LYS A 36 5.20 -10.27 7.27
N ILE A 37 6.49 -9.99 7.35
CA ILE A 37 7.51 -10.67 6.55
C ILE A 37 8.16 -11.78 7.39
N GLU A 38 8.79 -12.72 6.75
CA GLU A 38 9.54 -13.78 7.42
C GLU A 38 10.50 -13.23 8.49
N GLY A 39 10.65 -13.94 9.60
CA GLY A 39 11.52 -13.54 10.71
C GLY A 39 10.93 -12.50 11.66
N SER A 40 9.60 -12.27 11.65
CA SER A 40 8.89 -11.31 12.53
C SER A 40 9.13 -9.83 12.20
N SER A 41 9.68 -9.51 11.04
CA SER A 41 9.76 -8.14 10.54
C SER A 41 8.41 -7.70 9.95
N LEU A 42 8.14 -6.40 9.99
CA LEU A 42 6.95 -5.81 9.37
C LEU A 42 7.35 -4.91 8.21
N SER A 43 6.60 -4.98 7.13
CA SER A 43 6.59 -3.95 6.09
C SER A 43 5.39 -3.05 6.30
N VAL A 44 5.63 -1.73 6.36
CA VAL A 44 4.55 -0.73 6.46
C VAL A 44 4.78 0.33 5.39
N ARG A 45 3.77 0.54 4.54
CA ARG A 45 3.89 1.44 3.40
C ARG A 45 2.55 2.04 3.00
N VAL A 46 2.58 3.23 2.43
CA VAL A 46 1.40 3.92 1.87
C VAL A 46 1.75 4.40 0.47
N HIS A 47 1.07 3.89 -0.55
CA HIS A 47 1.33 4.28 -1.93
C HIS A 47 0.14 3.99 -2.85
N PRO A 48 0.04 4.66 -4.03
CA PRO A 48 -0.86 4.25 -5.08
C PRO A 48 -0.49 2.85 -5.58
N THR A 49 -1.52 2.00 -5.73
CA THR A 49 -1.35 0.57 -6.06
C THR A 49 -2.33 0.20 -7.17
N LEU A 50 -1.86 -0.56 -8.14
CA LEU A 50 -2.72 -1.25 -9.11
C LEU A 50 -3.36 -2.45 -8.42
N VAL A 51 -4.68 -2.39 -8.27
CA VAL A 51 -5.49 -3.44 -7.64
C VAL A 51 -6.24 -4.18 -8.73
N PRO A 52 -6.12 -5.52 -8.84
CA PRO A 52 -6.90 -6.29 -9.79
C PRO A 52 -8.40 -6.00 -9.66
N SER A 53 -9.10 -5.83 -10.78
CA SER A 53 -10.54 -5.51 -10.77
C SER A 53 -11.40 -6.59 -10.09
N SER A 54 -10.88 -7.81 -9.96
CA SER A 54 -11.50 -8.92 -9.23
C SER A 54 -11.29 -8.85 -7.72
N HIS A 55 -10.33 -8.05 -7.23
CA HIS A 55 -10.03 -7.94 -5.80
C HIS A 55 -11.13 -7.15 -5.07
N PRO A 56 -11.55 -7.56 -3.84
CA PRO A 56 -12.61 -6.87 -3.10
C PRO A 56 -12.40 -5.36 -2.93
N LEU A 57 -11.16 -4.92 -2.70
CA LEU A 57 -10.81 -3.50 -2.56
C LEU A 57 -11.06 -2.67 -3.83
N ALA A 58 -11.11 -3.30 -5.01
CA ALA A 58 -11.37 -2.60 -6.28
C ALA A 58 -12.75 -1.93 -6.30
N SER A 59 -13.73 -2.53 -5.65
CA SER A 59 -15.12 -2.06 -5.59
C SER A 59 -15.36 -0.91 -4.61
N VAL A 60 -14.38 -0.56 -3.77
CA VAL A 60 -14.50 0.50 -2.75
C VAL A 60 -14.41 1.87 -3.42
N ASN A 61 -15.51 2.61 -3.49
CA ASN A 61 -15.59 3.88 -4.19
C ASN A 61 -16.34 4.95 -3.39
N GLY A 62 -16.21 6.21 -3.81
CA GLY A 62 -16.92 7.35 -3.23
C GLY A 62 -16.44 7.65 -1.81
N VAL A 63 -17.39 7.79 -0.88
CA VAL A 63 -17.12 8.09 0.54
C VAL A 63 -16.81 6.85 1.38
N ASN A 64 -16.81 5.67 0.75
CA ASN A 64 -16.58 4.41 1.45
C ASN A 64 -15.08 4.16 1.63
N ASN A 65 -14.76 3.59 2.77
CA ASN A 65 -13.45 3.05 3.11
C ASN A 65 -13.57 1.55 3.37
N ALA A 66 -12.45 0.85 3.26
CA ALA A 66 -12.37 -0.54 3.64
C ALA A 66 -11.05 -0.85 4.32
N ILE A 67 -11.09 -1.85 5.20
CA ILE A 67 -9.92 -2.52 5.76
C ILE A 67 -10.02 -3.99 5.32
N PHE A 68 -9.04 -4.45 4.58
CA PHE A 68 -8.92 -5.85 4.16
C PHE A 68 -7.85 -6.51 5.01
N VAL A 69 -8.19 -7.64 5.62
CA VAL A 69 -7.29 -8.40 6.47
C VAL A 69 -7.19 -9.81 5.91
N GLU A 70 -5.97 -10.27 5.74
CA GLU A 70 -5.67 -11.63 5.31
C GLU A 70 -4.68 -12.27 6.30
N GLY A 71 -4.96 -13.50 6.70
CA GLY A 71 -4.10 -14.23 7.62
C GLY A 71 -4.69 -15.57 8.03
N GLU A 72 -3.84 -16.46 8.52
CA GLU A 72 -4.26 -17.76 9.01
C GLU A 72 -4.52 -17.72 10.53
N PRO A 73 -5.54 -18.40 11.03
CA PRO A 73 -6.54 -19.23 10.33
C PRO A 73 -7.77 -18.47 9.83
N LEU A 74 -7.76 -17.12 9.90
CA LEU A 74 -8.91 -16.26 9.60
C LEU A 74 -9.31 -16.30 8.12
N GLY A 75 -8.38 -16.52 7.21
CA GLY A 75 -8.59 -16.33 5.78
C GLY A 75 -8.65 -14.84 5.43
N GLN A 76 -9.61 -14.47 4.58
CA GLN A 76 -9.80 -13.11 4.11
C GLN A 76 -11.06 -12.48 4.72
N VAL A 77 -10.91 -11.31 5.32
CA VAL A 77 -12.04 -10.54 5.90
C VAL A 77 -11.92 -9.09 5.43
N MET A 78 -13.04 -8.48 5.07
CA MET A 78 -13.12 -7.08 4.71
C MET A 78 -14.15 -6.36 5.57
N PHE A 79 -13.72 -5.27 6.22
CA PHE A 79 -14.60 -4.29 6.85
C PHE A 79 -14.82 -3.15 5.87
N PHE A 80 -16.07 -2.86 5.55
CA PHE A 80 -16.47 -1.89 4.56
C PHE A 80 -17.57 -0.98 5.09
N GLY A 81 -17.44 0.33 4.82
CA GLY A 81 -18.48 1.27 5.22
C GLY A 81 -18.10 2.72 4.90
N PRO A 82 -19.03 3.66 5.16
CA PRO A 82 -18.78 5.08 4.95
C PRO A 82 -17.70 5.60 5.92
N GLY A 83 -16.61 6.12 5.36
CA GLY A 83 -15.52 6.72 6.13
C GLY A 83 -15.74 8.22 6.42
N ALA A 84 -16.71 8.85 5.77
CA ALA A 84 -17.03 10.27 5.93
C ALA A 84 -18.56 10.49 5.99
N GLY A 85 -18.95 11.62 6.60
CA GLY A 85 -20.35 12.03 6.74
C GLY A 85 -20.78 12.16 8.18
N ALA A 86 -21.81 12.98 8.43
CA ALA A 86 -22.30 13.33 9.77
C ALA A 86 -22.69 12.08 10.58
N GLY A 87 -23.40 11.13 9.98
CA GLY A 87 -23.83 9.90 10.66
C GLY A 87 -22.67 8.99 11.08
N ALA A 88 -21.71 8.75 10.18
CA ALA A 88 -20.54 7.92 10.46
C ALA A 88 -19.69 8.54 11.58
N THR A 89 -19.44 9.86 11.53
CA THR A 89 -18.68 10.58 12.55
C THR A 89 -19.41 10.60 13.89
N ALA A 90 -20.72 10.87 13.90
CA ALA A 90 -21.50 10.84 15.13
C ALA A 90 -21.52 9.46 15.79
N SER A 91 -21.62 8.38 15.00
CA SER A 91 -21.58 7.01 15.50
C SER A 91 -20.23 6.70 16.16
N ALA A 92 -19.10 7.07 15.52
CA ALA A 92 -17.77 6.85 16.07
C ALA A 92 -17.58 7.61 17.39
N VAL A 93 -17.90 8.91 17.42
CA VAL A 93 -17.80 9.74 18.64
C VAL A 93 -18.67 9.18 19.76
N SER A 94 -19.92 8.80 19.45
CA SER A 94 -20.82 8.22 20.45
C SER A 94 -20.30 6.90 21.02
N SER A 95 -19.74 6.06 20.15
CA SER A 95 -19.11 4.79 20.57
C SER A 95 -17.93 5.03 21.53
N ASP A 96 -17.06 5.98 21.21
CA ASP A 96 -15.92 6.32 22.06
C ASP A 96 -16.37 6.88 23.42
N ILE A 97 -17.40 7.72 23.45
CA ILE A 97 -17.99 8.24 24.70
C ILE A 97 -18.55 7.10 25.54
N LEU A 98 -19.32 6.18 24.93
CA LEU A 98 -19.89 5.05 25.65
C LEU A 98 -18.81 4.12 26.22
N ASN A 99 -17.75 3.88 25.47
CA ASN A 99 -16.61 3.09 25.94
C ASN A 99 -15.92 3.76 27.14
N LEU A 100 -15.66 5.06 27.07
CA LEU A 100 -15.07 5.82 28.18
C LEU A 100 -15.96 5.82 29.42
N VAL A 101 -17.26 6.03 29.27
CA VAL A 101 -18.23 6.00 30.37
C VAL A 101 -18.27 4.60 31.02
N SER A 102 -18.29 3.55 30.21
CA SER A 102 -18.25 2.19 30.71
C SER A 102 -17.00 1.90 31.55
N GLN A 103 -15.84 2.37 31.10
CA GLN A 103 -14.59 2.26 31.86
C GLN A 103 -14.64 3.02 33.17
N LEU A 104 -15.15 4.27 33.16
CA LEU A 104 -15.25 5.11 34.36
C LEU A 104 -16.21 4.54 35.42
N ILE A 105 -17.30 3.92 34.98
CA ILE A 105 -18.26 3.27 35.90
C ILE A 105 -17.66 1.99 36.51
N SER A 106 -16.85 1.27 35.76
CA SER A 106 -16.24 0.01 36.17
C SER A 106 -15.04 0.20 37.13
N LEU A 107 -14.55 1.44 37.32
CA LEU A 107 -13.49 1.71 38.25
C LEU A 107 -13.99 1.59 39.71
N PRO A 108 -13.27 0.87 40.59
CA PRO A 108 -13.61 0.80 42.01
C PRO A 108 -13.64 2.19 42.67
N GLU A 109 -14.58 2.43 43.58
CA GLU A 109 -14.71 3.75 44.27
C GLU A 109 -13.45 4.18 45.04
N SER A 110 -12.66 3.22 45.53
CA SER A 110 -11.38 3.47 46.19
C SER A 110 -10.35 4.17 45.28
N ASN A 111 -10.44 4.02 43.98
CA ASN A 111 -9.51 4.64 43.03
C ASN A 111 -9.97 6.03 42.55
N LYS A 112 -11.20 6.45 42.86
CA LYS A 112 -11.74 7.76 42.47
C LYS A 112 -11.16 8.93 43.28
N GLN A 113 -10.62 8.68 44.48
CA GLN A 113 -10.14 9.73 45.40
C GLN A 113 -8.63 9.98 45.38
N GLU A 114 -7.81 9.08 44.83
CA GLU A 114 -6.34 9.22 44.85
C GLU A 114 -5.69 9.59 43.50
N SER A 115 -6.47 9.98 42.51
CA SER A 115 -5.97 10.30 41.17
C SER A 115 -5.31 11.67 41.09
N LYS A 116 -4.31 11.95 41.92
CA LYS A 116 -3.56 13.21 41.73
C LYS A 116 -2.25 13.07 40.96
N TYR A 117 -1.67 11.97 40.74
CA TYR A 117 -0.44 11.70 39.95
C TYR A 117 0.16 10.33 40.31
N LYS A 118 -0.44 9.24 39.83
CA LYS A 118 0.32 8.01 39.55
C LYS A 118 -0.51 7.10 38.66
N SER A 119 -0.33 7.26 37.36
CA SER A 119 -0.81 6.34 36.34
C SER A 119 -0.03 5.02 36.38
N LYS A 120 -0.31 4.20 37.38
CA LYS A 120 -0.12 2.78 37.29
C LYS A 120 -1.52 2.19 37.26
N TYR A 121 -2.17 2.33 36.14
CA TYR A 121 -3.41 1.60 35.87
C TYR A 121 -3.08 0.12 35.93
N THR A 122 -3.54 -0.52 36.99
CA THR A 122 -3.61 -1.97 37.03
C THR A 122 -4.68 -2.35 36.02
N ILE A 123 -4.26 -2.72 34.81
CA ILE A 123 -5.07 -3.14 33.66
C ILE A 123 -5.87 -4.43 33.99
N SER A 124 -5.82 -4.91 35.24
CA SER A 124 -6.48 -6.13 35.68
C SER A 124 -8.00 -6.13 35.66
N CYS A 125 -8.64 -4.99 35.37
CA CYS A 125 -10.11 -4.88 35.28
C CYS A 125 -10.61 -4.51 33.87
N LEU A 126 -9.73 -4.29 32.89
CA LEU A 126 -10.15 -4.04 31.52
C LEU A 126 -10.46 -5.37 30.84
N ASP A 127 -11.60 -5.42 30.17
CA ASP A 127 -11.93 -6.50 29.25
C ASP A 127 -10.73 -6.71 28.30
N PRO A 128 -10.23 -7.94 28.14
CA PRO A 128 -9.14 -8.24 27.21
C PRO A 128 -9.36 -7.70 25.80
N LEU A 129 -10.61 -7.53 25.37
CA LEU A 129 -10.98 -6.91 24.09
C LEU A 129 -10.68 -5.41 24.02
N LEU A 130 -10.56 -4.73 25.15
CA LEU A 130 -10.22 -3.29 25.24
C LEU A 130 -8.75 -3.05 25.55
N ALA A 131 -7.98 -4.09 25.87
CA ALA A 131 -6.56 -4.00 26.16
C ALA A 131 -5.75 -3.99 24.85
N SER A 132 -5.15 -2.86 24.53
CA SER A 132 -4.16 -2.79 23.43
C SER A 132 -2.80 -3.19 23.98
N PHE A 133 -2.26 -4.30 23.53
CA PHE A 133 -0.88 -4.67 23.81
C PHE A 133 0.02 -4.12 22.70
N HIS A 134 0.87 -3.17 23.04
CA HIS A 134 1.91 -2.70 22.14
C HIS A 134 3.18 -3.53 22.36
N GLN A 135 3.62 -4.25 21.35
CA GLN A 135 4.96 -4.83 21.34
C GLN A 135 5.95 -3.74 20.92
N GLU A 136 6.84 -3.35 21.81
CA GLU A 136 7.79 -2.25 21.57
C GLU A 136 8.94 -2.61 20.62
N ASN A 137 9.09 -3.88 20.23
CA ASN A 137 10.23 -4.38 19.44
C ASN A 137 9.83 -4.92 18.07
N CYS A 138 9.09 -4.12 17.30
CA CYS A 138 8.82 -4.44 15.92
C CYS A 138 9.95 -3.89 15.04
N GLN A 139 10.66 -4.76 14.32
CA GLN A 139 11.63 -4.37 13.31
C GLN A 139 10.93 -4.19 11.96
N LEU A 140 11.22 -3.06 11.30
CA LEU A 140 10.76 -2.87 9.93
C LEU A 140 11.74 -3.55 8.97
N ALA A 141 11.19 -4.24 7.99
CA ALA A 141 11.98 -4.82 6.90
C ALA A 141 12.55 -3.72 6.01
N PRO A 142 13.80 -3.86 5.55
CA PRO A 142 14.36 -2.97 4.55
C PRO A 142 13.50 -2.96 3.28
N ARG A 143 13.26 -1.75 2.75
CA ARG A 143 12.40 -1.58 1.57
C ARG A 143 12.89 -2.38 0.36
N GLU A 144 14.20 -2.47 0.20
CA GLU A 144 14.85 -3.15 -0.91
C GLU A 144 14.56 -4.66 -0.96
N GLU A 145 14.21 -5.24 0.19
CA GLU A 145 13.89 -6.68 0.33
C GLU A 145 12.42 -6.98 0.05
N LEU A 146 11.56 -5.95 -0.04
CA LEU A 146 10.14 -6.14 -0.31
C LEU A 146 9.95 -6.77 -1.68
N VAL A 147 9.19 -7.86 -1.72
CA VAL A 147 8.82 -8.55 -2.95
C VAL A 147 7.44 -8.08 -3.38
N THR A 148 7.32 -7.56 -4.59
CA THR A 148 6.06 -7.12 -5.17
C THR A 148 6.17 -7.10 -6.69
N ARG A 149 5.03 -6.98 -7.35
CA ARG A 149 4.95 -6.75 -8.79
C ARG A 149 4.97 -5.26 -9.08
N PHE A 150 5.51 -4.89 -10.24
CA PHE A 150 5.60 -3.49 -10.67
C PHE A 150 4.96 -3.29 -12.03
N TYR A 151 4.32 -2.15 -12.16
CA TYR A 151 3.91 -1.53 -13.41
C TYR A 151 4.86 -0.36 -13.68
N ALA A 152 5.39 -0.28 -14.89
CA ALA A 152 6.19 0.85 -15.32
C ALA A 152 5.78 1.28 -16.74
N ARG A 153 5.65 2.59 -16.93
CA ARG A 153 5.36 3.18 -18.24
C ARG A 153 6.57 3.98 -18.69
N PHE A 154 7.03 3.70 -19.91
CA PHE A 154 8.20 4.30 -20.53
C PHE A 154 7.78 5.09 -21.77
N LEU A 155 8.30 6.30 -21.92
CA LEU A 155 8.30 7.03 -23.17
C LEU A 155 9.66 6.80 -23.84
N THR A 156 9.63 6.33 -25.07
CA THR A 156 10.83 5.89 -25.78
C THR A 156 10.85 6.43 -27.21
N LYS A 157 12.06 6.65 -27.76
CA LYS A 157 12.20 6.85 -29.20
C LYS A 157 11.72 5.60 -29.91
N ASP A 158 10.90 5.77 -30.96
CA ASP A 158 10.41 4.64 -31.74
C ASP A 158 11.52 4.14 -32.68
N GLN A 159 12.26 3.16 -32.19
CA GLN A 159 13.42 2.58 -32.89
C GLN A 159 13.44 1.06 -32.73
N PRO A 160 13.87 0.32 -33.75
CA PRO A 160 14.06 -1.13 -33.63
C PRO A 160 14.98 -1.50 -32.46
N GLY A 161 14.60 -2.53 -31.73
CA GLY A 161 15.40 -3.08 -30.65
C GLY A 161 15.21 -2.42 -29.25
N VAL A 162 14.39 -1.39 -29.10
CA VAL A 162 14.15 -0.73 -27.80
C VAL A 162 13.56 -1.71 -26.78
N ILE A 163 12.54 -2.49 -27.14
CA ILE A 163 11.94 -3.51 -26.28
C ILE A 163 12.98 -4.56 -25.88
N GLY A 164 13.84 -4.96 -26.83
CA GLY A 164 14.93 -5.89 -26.54
C GLY A 164 15.92 -5.35 -25.52
N LYS A 165 16.32 -4.07 -25.63
CA LYS A 165 17.21 -3.42 -24.65
C LYS A 165 16.55 -3.31 -23.28
N LEU A 166 15.26 -2.95 -23.20
CA LEU A 166 14.49 -2.95 -21.95
C LEU A 166 14.49 -4.35 -21.33
N GLY A 167 14.15 -5.39 -22.11
CA GLY A 167 14.15 -6.78 -21.63
C GLY A 167 15.51 -7.24 -21.13
N THR A 168 16.60 -6.85 -21.81
CA THR A 168 17.97 -7.15 -21.38
C THR A 168 18.28 -6.49 -20.02
N CYS A 169 17.97 -5.20 -19.85
CA CYS A 169 18.21 -4.50 -18.58
C CYS A 169 17.44 -5.15 -17.42
N PHE A 170 16.18 -5.53 -17.64
CA PHE A 170 15.38 -6.24 -16.65
C PHE A 170 15.98 -7.62 -16.34
N GLY A 171 16.28 -8.42 -17.36
CA GLY A 171 16.83 -9.75 -17.20
C GLY A 171 18.17 -9.78 -16.47
N GLU A 172 19.09 -8.86 -16.78
CA GLU A 172 20.39 -8.71 -16.08
C GLU A 172 20.25 -8.36 -14.58
N CYS A 173 19.10 -7.84 -14.17
CA CYS A 173 18.79 -7.55 -12.77
C CYS A 173 17.89 -8.60 -12.12
N GLY A 174 17.62 -9.72 -12.81
CA GLY A 174 16.78 -10.79 -12.28
C GLY A 174 15.28 -10.45 -12.27
N VAL A 175 14.86 -9.45 -13.05
CA VAL A 175 13.45 -9.04 -13.15
C VAL A 175 12.79 -9.78 -14.30
N SER A 176 11.79 -10.61 -13.99
CA SER A 176 10.96 -11.30 -14.96
C SER A 176 9.75 -10.44 -15.34
N LEU A 177 9.45 -10.40 -16.63
CA LEU A 177 8.33 -9.60 -17.16
C LEU A 177 7.11 -10.50 -17.39
N GLU A 178 5.96 -10.09 -16.86
CA GLU A 178 4.68 -10.74 -17.10
C GLU A 178 4.07 -10.26 -18.42
N SER A 179 4.11 -8.95 -18.65
CA SER A 179 3.60 -8.38 -19.89
C SER A 179 4.41 -7.15 -20.33
N VAL A 180 4.51 -7.01 -21.65
CA VAL A 180 5.07 -5.83 -22.30
C VAL A 180 4.11 -5.43 -23.42
N VAL A 181 3.59 -4.22 -23.35
CA VAL A 181 2.61 -3.73 -24.33
C VAL A 181 3.07 -2.37 -24.86
N GLN A 182 3.22 -2.26 -26.17
CA GLN A 182 3.36 -0.97 -26.82
C GLN A 182 1.95 -0.46 -27.16
N THR A 183 1.54 0.63 -26.51
CA THR A 183 0.13 1.03 -26.48
C THR A 183 -0.21 2.19 -27.40
N GLY A 184 0.78 2.93 -27.88
CA GLY A 184 0.53 4.09 -28.72
C GLY A 184 1.73 4.99 -28.89
N PHE A 185 1.44 6.20 -29.34
CA PHE A 185 2.42 7.27 -29.48
C PHE A 185 1.94 8.50 -28.70
N GLN A 186 2.84 9.09 -27.95
CA GLN A 186 2.66 10.42 -27.40
C GLN A 186 3.58 11.37 -28.15
N GLU A 187 2.99 12.24 -28.98
CA GLU A 187 3.73 13.09 -29.96
C GLU A 187 4.57 12.27 -30.95
N LYS A 188 5.87 12.10 -30.70
CA LYS A 188 6.81 11.32 -31.53
C LYS A 188 7.47 10.17 -30.76
N LEU A 189 7.03 9.94 -29.52
CA LEU A 189 7.58 8.91 -28.65
C LEU A 189 6.63 7.70 -28.61
N ALA A 190 7.20 6.52 -28.68
CA ALA A 190 6.47 5.28 -28.46
C ALA A 190 6.25 5.09 -26.96
N GLU A 191 5.07 4.61 -26.60
CA GLU A 191 4.70 4.36 -25.22
C GLU A 191 4.71 2.86 -24.95
N ILE A 192 5.57 2.43 -24.02
CA ILE A 192 5.73 1.03 -23.63
C ILE A 192 5.33 0.88 -22.17
N VAL A 193 4.41 -0.02 -21.93
CA VAL A 193 3.97 -0.42 -20.59
C VAL A 193 4.51 -1.80 -20.28
N VAL A 194 5.08 -1.95 -19.11
CA VAL A 194 5.64 -3.21 -18.59
C VAL A 194 4.98 -3.54 -17.25
N VAL A 195 4.59 -4.81 -17.08
CA VAL A 195 4.21 -5.39 -15.79
C VAL A 195 5.18 -6.52 -15.49
N THR A 196 5.72 -6.54 -14.27
CA THR A 196 6.66 -7.59 -13.83
C THR A 196 5.93 -8.71 -13.10
N HIS A 197 6.55 -9.88 -13.03
CA HIS A 197 6.29 -10.85 -11.97
C HIS A 197 6.83 -10.33 -10.62
N ASP A 198 6.61 -11.10 -9.56
CA ASP A 198 7.16 -10.79 -8.24
C ASP A 198 8.67 -10.63 -8.29
N VAL A 199 9.13 -9.52 -7.73
CA VAL A 199 10.55 -9.14 -7.71
C VAL A 199 10.83 -8.25 -6.49
N THR A 200 12.05 -8.29 -5.97
CA THR A 200 12.46 -7.38 -4.90
C THR A 200 12.51 -5.94 -5.41
N GLU A 201 12.10 -4.97 -4.59
CA GLU A 201 12.22 -3.54 -4.93
C GLU A 201 13.66 -3.17 -5.31
N GLY A 202 14.65 -3.71 -4.60
CA GLY A 202 16.04 -3.45 -4.89
C GLY A 202 16.48 -3.88 -6.30
N SER A 203 16.06 -5.07 -6.75
CA SER A 203 16.34 -5.57 -8.11
C SER A 203 15.65 -4.73 -9.17
N PHE A 204 14.39 -4.39 -8.93
CA PHE A 204 13.62 -3.56 -9.84
C PHE A 204 14.21 -2.15 -10.00
N HIS A 205 14.58 -1.48 -8.90
CA HIS A 205 15.22 -0.17 -8.96
C HIS A 205 16.58 -0.21 -9.66
N LYS A 206 17.40 -1.25 -9.45
CA LYS A 206 18.65 -1.45 -10.20
C LYS A 206 18.41 -1.56 -11.71
N ALA A 207 17.35 -2.25 -12.12
CA ALA A 207 16.97 -2.32 -13.53
C ALA A 207 16.56 -0.94 -14.07
N LEU A 208 15.74 -0.19 -13.33
CA LEU A 208 15.35 1.16 -13.71
C LEU A 208 16.55 2.11 -13.88
N ASP A 209 17.55 2.02 -13.01
CA ASP A 209 18.76 2.86 -13.12
C ASP A 209 19.55 2.56 -14.40
N LYS A 210 19.65 1.27 -14.78
CA LYS A 210 20.23 0.91 -16.10
C LYS A 210 19.39 1.43 -17.27
N ILE A 211 18.06 1.30 -17.17
CA ILE A 211 17.13 1.73 -18.23
C ILE A 211 17.19 3.23 -18.44
N ARG A 212 17.28 4.04 -17.37
CA ARG A 212 17.42 5.50 -17.45
C ARG A 212 18.65 5.96 -18.23
N ASN A 213 19.68 5.14 -18.31
CA ASN A 213 20.91 5.42 -19.05
C ASN A 213 20.85 5.02 -20.54
N LEU A 214 19.76 4.43 -21.01
CA LEU A 214 19.58 4.09 -22.40
C LEU A 214 19.20 5.34 -23.21
N GLU A 215 19.91 5.63 -24.29
CA GLU A 215 19.61 6.78 -25.17
C GLU A 215 18.22 6.76 -25.81
N ALA A 216 17.61 5.57 -25.89
CA ALA A 216 16.27 5.40 -26.43
C ALA A 216 15.17 5.77 -25.44
N ILE A 217 15.46 5.89 -24.16
CA ILE A 217 14.49 6.25 -23.11
C ILE A 217 14.46 7.76 -22.98
N ASP A 218 13.27 8.33 -23.17
CA ASP A 218 13.02 9.74 -22.93
C ASP A 218 12.69 9.98 -21.45
N SER A 219 11.70 9.24 -20.94
CA SER A 219 11.26 9.39 -19.55
C SER A 219 10.51 8.14 -19.05
N ILE A 220 10.35 8.06 -17.73
CA ILE A 220 9.57 7.05 -17.01
C ILE A 220 8.46 7.78 -16.26
N PRO A 221 7.35 8.13 -16.91
CA PRO A 221 6.32 8.99 -16.34
C PRO A 221 5.48 8.31 -15.25
N SER A 222 5.48 6.99 -15.18
CA SER A 222 4.68 6.28 -14.17
C SER A 222 5.38 5.01 -13.70
N LEU A 223 5.31 4.81 -12.39
CA LEU A 223 5.80 3.65 -11.70
C LEU A 223 4.83 3.32 -10.57
N LEU A 224 4.21 2.15 -10.59
CA LEU A 224 3.23 1.72 -9.61
C LEU A 224 3.53 0.30 -9.15
N ARG A 225 3.18 -0.01 -7.92
CA ARG A 225 3.16 -1.39 -7.42
C ARG A 225 1.84 -2.02 -7.77
N VAL A 226 1.85 -3.34 -7.93
CA VAL A 226 0.67 -4.17 -8.21
C VAL A 226 0.40 -5.03 -6.98
N LEU A 227 -0.86 -5.11 -6.57
CA LEU A 227 -1.31 -5.95 -5.47
C LEU A 227 -1.45 -7.42 -5.91
#